data_13d751ae961faaca96e388a7520fda0d
#
_entry.id   13d751ae961faaca96e388a7520fda0d
#
_cell.length_a   1.000
_cell.length_b   1.000
_cell.length_c   1.000
_cell.angle_alpha   90.00
_cell.angle_beta   90.00
_cell.angle_gamma   90.00
#
_symmetry.space_group_name_H-M   'P 1'
#
loop_
_entity.id
_entity.type
_entity.pdbx_description
1 polymer ?
#
loop_
_entity_poly.entity_id
_entity_poly.type
_entity_poly.pdbx_seq_one_letter_code
_entity_poly.pdbx_strand_id
1 'polypeptide(L)'
;MKVRNIIVFMIVFLMSTFMNVSTIHAESGSRKGSIQIVYKGRNELNQEVNLSDAKFSIYQVQYMSNDTLTWKDNFKDSHISLVDTSAEAREKQAKQLYKYAQKKDISCLLQETNTLGRTTFSNLTQGIYLIAQEGYVESGKSQFESAPFLVEIPSLVDGSVEYNVTIEPKAEWVKPVKPTPSKPHKPHVKTGDDTNISVWVIAAIESLCIMILLYKNKADSL
;
A
#
# COMPACT_ATOMS: atom_id res chain seq x y z
N MET A 1 2.62 70.80 45.70
CA MET A 1 2.04 69.46 45.95
C MET A 1 1.32 68.87 44.77
N LYS A 2 0.83 69.59 43.78
CA LYS A 2 0.02 69.03 42.64
C LYS A 2 0.83 68.32 41.58
N VAL A 3 2.06 68.76 41.28
CA VAL A 3 2.87 68.10 40.15
C VAL A 3 3.41 66.73 40.55
N ARG A 4 3.80 66.51 41.80
CA ARG A 4 4.33 65.27 42.32
C ARG A 4 3.29 64.11 42.24
N ASN A 5 2.02 64.41 42.49
CA ASN A 5 0.93 63.45 42.43
C ASN A 5 0.57 63.06 40.97
N ILE A 6 0.71 63.98 40.01
CA ILE A 6 0.49 63.76 38.61
C ILE A 6 1.56 62.83 38.06
N ILE A 7 2.83 63.00 38.46
CA ILE A 7 3.95 62.13 38.04
C ILE A 7 3.75 60.73 38.60
N VAL A 8 3.33 60.53 39.83
CA VAL A 8 3.06 59.19 40.40
C VAL A 8 1.89 58.53 39.73
N PHE A 9 0.81 59.26 39.39
CA PHE A 9 -0.32 58.67 38.62
C PHE A 9 0.08 58.23 37.19
N MET A 10 0.95 59.01 36.54
CA MET A 10 1.42 58.73 35.21
C MET A 10 2.33 57.48 35.21
N ILE A 11 3.18 57.28 36.23
CA ILE A 11 4.01 56.08 36.36
C ILE A 11 3.18 54.86 36.69
N VAL A 12 2.15 54.96 37.53
CA VAL A 12 1.24 53.82 37.82
C VAL A 12 0.40 53.42 36.58
N PHE A 13 -0.04 54.41 35.77
CA PHE A 13 -0.76 54.15 34.54
C PHE A 13 0.13 53.52 33.47
N LEU A 14 1.42 53.94 33.40
CA LEU A 14 2.38 53.30 32.45
C LEU A 14 2.73 51.86 32.84
N MET A 15 2.75 51.53 34.15
CA MET A 15 2.99 50.17 34.63
C MET A 15 1.79 49.22 34.42
N SER A 16 0.56 49.74 34.36
CA SER A 16 -0.66 48.92 34.18
C SER A 16 -0.86 48.47 32.72
N THR A 17 -0.19 49.10 31.74
CA THR A 17 -0.28 48.74 30.32
C THR A 17 0.65 47.56 29.92
N PHE A 18 1.57 47.15 30.79
CA PHE A 18 2.52 46.06 30.46
C PHE A 18 2.10 44.67 30.95
N MET A 19 0.90 44.46 31.51
CA MET A 19 0.48 43.20 32.10
C MET A 19 -0.53 42.39 31.25
N ASN A 20 -0.65 42.64 29.95
CA ASN A 20 -1.44 41.74 29.08
C ASN A 20 -0.59 41.16 27.95
N VAL A 21 0.58 40.59 28.29
CA VAL A 21 1.17 39.58 27.44
C VAL A 21 0.43 38.28 27.74
N SER A 22 -0.69 38.09 27.07
CA SER A 22 -1.28 36.78 26.98
C SER A 22 -0.23 35.89 26.27
N THR A 23 0.49 35.08 27.04
CA THR A 23 1.22 33.97 26.50
C THR A 23 0.18 33.08 25.83
N ILE A 24 0.02 33.23 24.50
CA ILE A 24 -0.63 32.25 23.68
C ILE A 24 0.28 31.02 23.77
N HIS A 25 0.01 30.18 24.76
CA HIS A 25 0.47 28.80 24.69
C HIS A 25 -0.29 28.20 23.51
N ALA A 26 0.35 28.22 22.35
CA ALA A 26 -0.07 27.35 21.27
C ALA A 26 0.03 25.94 21.83
N GLU A 27 -1.13 25.34 22.14
CA GLU A 27 -1.28 23.95 22.52
C GLU A 27 -0.92 23.13 21.29
N SER A 28 0.39 22.99 21.05
CA SER A 28 0.99 22.41 19.84
C SER A 28 0.66 20.93 19.65
N GLY A 29 0.15 20.26 20.69
CA GLY A 29 -0.06 18.81 20.66
C GLY A 29 -1.48 18.33 20.36
N SER A 30 -2.48 19.21 20.36
CA SER A 30 -3.91 18.83 20.38
C SER A 30 -4.64 19.02 19.06
N ARG A 31 -4.11 19.80 18.11
CA ARG A 31 -4.83 20.10 16.86
C ARG A 31 -4.86 18.87 15.95
N LYS A 32 -6.07 18.39 15.69
CA LYS A 32 -6.32 17.30 14.75
C LYS A 32 -6.59 17.84 13.35
N GLY A 33 -6.31 17.01 12.35
CA GLY A 33 -6.55 17.34 10.95
C GLY A 33 -7.39 16.29 10.25
N SER A 34 -7.46 16.44 8.94
CA SER A 34 -8.12 15.48 8.03
C SER A 34 -7.36 15.37 6.72
N ILE A 35 -7.53 14.21 6.06
CA ILE A 35 -7.06 13.97 4.69
C ILE A 35 -8.28 13.65 3.85
N GLN A 36 -8.58 14.51 2.88
CA GLN A 36 -9.59 14.26 1.86
C GLN A 36 -8.91 13.73 0.60
N ILE A 37 -9.38 12.62 0.08
CA ILE A 37 -8.97 12.06 -1.20
C ILE A 37 -10.03 12.40 -2.23
N VAL A 38 -9.60 12.95 -3.37
CA VAL A 38 -10.42 13.16 -4.56
C VAL A 38 -9.84 12.28 -5.66
N TYR A 39 -10.50 11.16 -5.94
CA TYR A 39 -9.96 10.15 -6.84
C TYR A 39 -10.66 10.20 -8.19
N LYS A 40 -9.89 10.54 -9.20
CA LYS A 40 -10.35 10.72 -10.58
C LYS A 40 -9.42 9.98 -11.53
N GLY A 41 -10.00 9.47 -12.61
CA GLY A 41 -9.26 8.85 -13.70
C GLY A 41 -9.63 9.48 -15.05
N ARG A 42 -8.99 8.98 -16.10
CA ARG A 42 -9.38 9.32 -17.48
C ARG A 42 -9.76 8.04 -18.19
N ASN A 43 -10.96 8.04 -18.80
CA ASN A 43 -11.44 6.89 -19.57
C ASN A 43 -10.72 6.78 -20.94
N GLU A 44 -11.08 5.76 -21.72
CA GLU A 44 -10.52 5.52 -23.05
C GLU A 44 -10.69 6.71 -24.03
N LEU A 45 -11.70 7.56 -23.80
CA LEU A 45 -11.98 8.78 -24.57
C LEU A 45 -11.25 10.01 -24.01
N ASN A 46 -10.33 9.82 -23.07
CA ASN A 46 -9.60 10.89 -22.37
C ASN A 46 -10.50 11.85 -21.58
N GLN A 47 -11.71 11.45 -21.23
CA GLN A 47 -12.64 12.20 -20.39
C GLN A 47 -12.37 11.90 -18.92
N GLU A 48 -12.43 12.93 -18.06
CA GLU A 48 -12.32 12.77 -16.62
C GLU A 48 -13.54 12.03 -16.08
N VAL A 49 -13.30 11.03 -15.24
CA VAL A 49 -14.31 10.24 -14.55
C VAL A 49 -14.01 10.17 -13.07
N ASN A 50 -15.03 10.30 -12.24
CA ASN A 50 -14.91 10.08 -10.80
C ASN A 50 -14.83 8.58 -10.54
N LEU A 51 -13.88 8.17 -9.70
CA LEU A 51 -13.67 6.78 -9.36
C LEU A 51 -14.34 6.49 -8.00
N SER A 52 -15.58 6.00 -8.05
CA SER A 52 -16.35 5.56 -6.87
C SER A 52 -15.93 4.18 -6.41
N ASP A 53 -16.23 3.87 -5.14
CA ASP A 53 -16.00 2.55 -4.52
C ASP A 53 -14.52 2.13 -4.46
N ALA A 54 -13.60 3.07 -4.70
CA ALA A 54 -12.18 2.86 -4.49
C ALA A 54 -11.88 2.80 -2.99
N LYS A 55 -11.28 1.71 -2.54
CA LYS A 55 -10.93 1.49 -1.13
C LYS A 55 -9.54 2.05 -0.86
N PHE A 56 -9.44 2.91 0.15
CA PHE A 56 -8.16 3.44 0.61
C PHE A 56 -7.91 3.04 2.06
N SER A 57 -6.74 2.50 2.32
CA SER A 57 -6.21 2.26 3.66
C SER A 57 -5.32 3.41 4.09
N ILE A 58 -5.37 3.77 5.39
CA ILE A 58 -4.49 4.75 5.99
C ILE A 58 -3.79 4.17 7.23
N TYR A 59 -2.48 4.38 7.30
CA TYR A 59 -1.62 3.97 8.41
C TYR A 59 -0.88 5.18 8.95
N GLN A 60 -0.94 5.43 10.25
CA GLN A 60 -0.04 6.40 10.85
C GLN A 60 1.35 5.79 11.02
N VAL A 61 2.32 6.28 10.25
CA VAL A 61 3.71 5.79 10.24
C VAL A 61 4.54 6.45 11.32
N GLN A 62 4.42 7.77 11.42
CA GLN A 62 5.04 8.59 12.46
C GLN A 62 3.99 9.51 13.10
N TYR A 63 4.18 9.85 14.35
CA TYR A 63 3.36 10.82 15.07
C TYR A 63 4.24 11.93 15.64
N MET A 64 3.66 13.12 15.85
CA MET A 64 4.34 14.24 16.47
C MET A 64 4.33 14.07 17.99
N SER A 65 5.50 14.11 18.59
CA SER A 65 5.69 14.08 20.04
C SER A 65 6.76 15.11 20.41
N ASN A 66 6.42 16.08 21.24
CA ASN A 66 7.32 17.18 21.64
C ASN A 66 8.04 17.82 20.43
N ASP A 67 7.26 18.20 19.41
CA ASP A 67 7.72 18.80 18.15
C ASP A 67 8.74 17.95 17.36
N THR A 68 8.75 16.63 17.63
CA THR A 68 9.61 15.67 16.94
C THR A 68 8.78 14.53 16.38
N LEU A 69 9.05 14.17 15.12
CA LEU A 69 8.44 12.99 14.49
C LEU A 69 9.01 11.70 15.06
N THR A 70 8.15 10.90 15.64
CA THR A 70 8.49 9.62 16.29
C THR A 70 7.78 8.49 15.56
N TRP A 71 8.49 7.39 15.30
CA TRP A 71 7.92 6.20 14.67
C TRP A 71 6.83 5.56 15.53
N LYS A 72 5.74 5.14 14.89
CA LYS A 72 4.78 4.21 15.52
C LYS A 72 5.46 2.87 15.77
N ASP A 73 5.13 2.23 16.89
CA ASP A 73 5.80 0.98 17.33
C ASP A 73 5.76 -0.12 16.26
N ASN A 74 4.63 -0.24 15.54
CA ASN A 74 4.46 -1.23 14.47
C ASN A 74 5.26 -0.92 13.19
N PHE A 75 5.80 0.29 13.02
CA PHE A 75 6.67 0.69 11.90
C PHE A 75 8.14 0.90 12.29
N LYS A 76 8.45 0.90 13.57
CA LYS A 76 9.79 1.19 14.11
C LYS A 76 10.88 0.26 13.52
N ASP A 77 10.54 -1.01 13.33
CA ASP A 77 11.46 -2.01 12.79
C ASP A 77 11.44 -2.13 11.26
N SER A 78 10.83 -1.18 10.57
CA SER A 78 10.82 -1.16 9.10
C SER A 78 12.20 -0.85 8.50
N HIS A 79 13.07 -0.17 9.27
CA HIS A 79 14.40 0.31 8.84
C HIS A 79 14.36 1.22 7.59
N ILE A 80 13.22 1.88 7.34
CA ILE A 80 13.04 2.79 6.22
C ILE A 80 13.33 4.20 6.71
N SER A 81 14.22 4.93 6.02
CA SER A 81 14.51 6.33 6.34
C SER A 81 13.52 7.26 5.63
N LEU A 82 12.94 8.23 6.36
CA LEU A 82 12.07 9.28 5.81
C LEU A 82 12.76 10.66 5.74
N VAL A 83 14.08 10.71 5.83
CA VAL A 83 14.87 11.95 5.81
C VAL A 83 14.84 12.62 4.43
N ASP A 84 14.95 11.83 3.36
CA ASP A 84 14.83 12.36 2.00
C ASP A 84 13.37 12.60 1.65
N THR A 85 13.04 13.86 1.38
CA THR A 85 11.68 14.34 1.07
C THR A 85 11.45 14.59 -0.42
N SER A 86 12.40 14.22 -1.29
CA SER A 86 12.20 14.31 -2.74
C SER A 86 11.02 13.44 -3.18
N ALA A 87 10.36 13.83 -4.26
CA ALA A 87 9.18 13.11 -4.76
C ALA A 87 9.49 11.63 -5.07
N GLU A 88 10.65 11.37 -5.68
CA GLU A 88 11.11 10.01 -6.00
C GLU A 88 11.38 9.19 -4.73
N ALA A 89 12.04 9.79 -3.73
CA ALA A 89 12.30 9.13 -2.45
C ALA A 89 10.99 8.82 -1.72
N ARG A 90 10.04 9.78 -1.69
CA ARG A 90 8.72 9.61 -1.07
C ARG A 90 7.92 8.49 -1.71
N GLU A 91 7.93 8.38 -3.03
CA GLU A 91 7.27 7.27 -3.74
C GLU A 91 7.88 5.91 -3.37
N LYS A 92 9.21 5.81 -3.37
CA LYS A 92 9.93 4.59 -2.98
C LYS A 92 9.66 4.21 -1.52
N GLN A 93 9.73 5.19 -0.61
CA GLN A 93 9.46 5.00 0.82
C GLN A 93 8.02 4.50 1.04
N ALA A 94 7.03 5.10 0.38
CA ALA A 94 5.63 4.70 0.48
C ALA A 94 5.42 3.24 0.02
N LYS A 95 5.99 2.86 -1.11
CA LYS A 95 5.93 1.47 -1.62
C LYS A 95 6.58 0.48 -0.65
N GLN A 96 7.71 0.83 -0.05
CA GLN A 96 8.41 -0.02 0.91
C GLN A 96 7.61 -0.16 2.21
N LEU A 97 7.07 0.95 2.74
CA LEU A 97 6.24 0.96 3.94
C LEU A 97 4.95 0.17 3.74
N TYR A 98 4.30 0.30 2.59
CA TYR A 98 3.09 -0.47 2.30
C TYR A 98 3.38 -1.98 2.23
N LYS A 99 4.44 -2.37 1.55
CA LYS A 99 4.89 -3.78 1.53
C LYS A 99 5.20 -4.29 2.93
N TYR A 100 5.82 -3.46 3.78
CA TYR A 100 6.10 -3.81 5.17
C TYR A 100 4.80 -3.97 5.98
N ALA A 101 3.85 -3.02 5.84
CA ALA A 101 2.56 -3.06 6.51
C ALA A 101 1.77 -4.33 6.15
N GLN A 102 1.71 -4.68 4.87
CA GLN A 102 1.07 -5.91 4.41
C GLN A 102 1.76 -7.17 4.96
N LYS A 103 3.09 -7.23 4.93
CA LYS A 103 3.86 -8.39 5.45
C LYS A 103 3.66 -8.60 6.95
N LYS A 104 3.45 -7.52 7.69
CA LYS A 104 3.29 -7.53 9.16
C LYS A 104 1.84 -7.53 9.60
N ASP A 105 0.89 -7.54 8.67
CA ASP A 105 -0.55 -7.45 8.94
C ASP A 105 -0.89 -6.28 9.88
N ILE A 106 -0.32 -5.10 9.56
CA ILE A 106 -0.53 -3.90 10.38
C ILE A 106 -1.96 -3.40 10.15
N SER A 107 -2.70 -3.21 11.23
CA SER A 107 -4.07 -2.68 11.16
C SER A 107 -4.11 -1.25 10.63
N CYS A 108 -5.12 -0.95 9.81
CA CYS A 108 -5.35 0.35 9.19
C CYS A 108 -6.80 0.81 9.40
N LEU A 109 -7.06 2.09 9.13
CA LEU A 109 -8.42 2.57 8.87
C LEU A 109 -8.68 2.45 7.38
N LEU A 110 -9.88 1.98 7.03
CA LEU A 110 -10.31 1.79 5.66
C LEU A 110 -11.49 2.72 5.35
N GLN A 111 -11.46 3.37 4.19
CA GLN A 111 -12.54 4.21 3.69
C GLN A 111 -12.73 3.98 2.18
N GLU A 112 -13.98 4.16 1.71
CA GLU A 112 -14.33 4.03 0.30
C GLU A 112 -14.71 5.40 -0.29
N THR A 113 -14.38 5.62 -1.57
CA THR A 113 -14.82 6.82 -2.28
C THR A 113 -16.29 6.74 -2.63
N ASN A 114 -16.99 7.87 -2.48
CA ASN A 114 -18.38 8.01 -2.86
C ASN A 114 -18.53 8.19 -4.39
N THR A 115 -19.78 8.43 -4.87
CA THR A 115 -20.10 8.64 -6.29
C THR A 115 -19.40 9.83 -6.94
N LEU A 116 -18.89 10.77 -6.13
CA LEU A 116 -18.07 11.89 -6.60
C LEU A 116 -16.56 11.57 -6.55
N GLY A 117 -16.17 10.32 -6.30
CA GLY A 117 -14.78 9.92 -6.16
C GLY A 117 -14.11 10.48 -4.89
N ARG A 118 -14.87 10.79 -3.83
CA ARG A 118 -14.34 11.45 -2.62
C ARG A 118 -14.48 10.58 -1.40
N THR A 119 -13.43 10.61 -0.56
CA THR A 119 -13.45 10.06 0.79
C THR A 119 -12.64 10.94 1.73
N THR A 120 -12.88 10.84 3.06
CA THR A 120 -12.20 11.68 4.04
C THR A 120 -11.87 10.90 5.30
N PHE A 121 -10.60 10.92 5.68
CA PHE A 121 -10.14 10.46 6.98
C PHE A 121 -10.08 11.67 7.92
N SER A 122 -10.87 11.64 8.99
CA SER A 122 -11.01 12.75 9.96
C SER A 122 -10.37 12.42 11.30
N ASN A 123 -10.22 13.44 12.15
CA ASN A 123 -9.67 13.31 13.52
C ASN A 123 -8.24 12.75 13.57
N LEU A 124 -7.46 13.00 12.53
CA LEU A 124 -6.08 12.56 12.45
C LEU A 124 -5.18 13.41 13.33
N THR A 125 -4.32 12.79 14.11
CA THR A 125 -3.28 13.47 14.88
C THR A 125 -2.14 13.92 13.98
N GLN A 126 -1.30 14.83 14.43
CA GLN A 126 -0.14 15.27 13.67
C GLN A 126 0.85 14.14 13.45
N GLY A 127 1.45 14.08 12.25
CA GLY A 127 2.40 13.04 11.88
C GLY A 127 2.42 12.73 10.40
N ILE A 128 3.08 11.64 10.05
CA ILE A 128 3.18 11.12 8.66
C ILE A 128 2.27 9.91 8.51
N TYR A 129 1.48 9.95 7.46
CA TYR A 129 0.51 8.92 7.09
C TYR A 129 0.87 8.28 5.77
N LEU A 130 0.85 6.96 5.74
CA LEU A 130 0.88 6.16 4.52
C LEU A 130 -0.55 5.91 4.08
N ILE A 131 -0.85 6.19 2.82
CA ILE A 131 -2.14 5.92 2.19
C ILE A 131 -1.89 5.00 1.01
N ALA A 132 -2.73 3.97 0.89
CA ALA A 132 -2.66 3.02 -0.22
C ALA A 132 -4.07 2.66 -0.70
N GLN A 133 -4.22 2.47 -2.00
CA GLN A 133 -5.43 1.90 -2.56
C GLN A 133 -5.39 0.38 -2.40
N GLU A 134 -6.50 -0.20 -1.96
CA GLU A 134 -6.67 -1.65 -1.82
C GLU A 134 -7.30 -2.23 -3.09
N GLY A 135 -6.46 -2.87 -3.90
CA GLY A 135 -6.88 -3.40 -5.19
C GLY A 135 -7.11 -2.31 -6.24
N TYR A 136 -7.83 -2.66 -7.28
CA TYR A 136 -8.22 -1.74 -8.34
C TYR A 136 -9.70 -1.36 -8.24
N VAL A 137 -10.07 -0.22 -8.84
CA VAL A 137 -11.46 0.18 -9.01
C VAL A 137 -11.83 0.13 -10.50
N GLU A 138 -13.05 -0.30 -10.80
CA GLU A 138 -13.56 -0.37 -12.16
C GLU A 138 -14.40 0.86 -12.50
N SER A 139 -14.19 1.41 -13.68
CA SER A 139 -15.05 2.43 -14.25
C SER A 139 -15.24 2.14 -15.74
N GLY A 140 -16.45 1.68 -16.09
CA GLY A 140 -16.74 1.16 -17.43
C GLY A 140 -15.93 -0.11 -17.73
N LYS A 141 -15.06 -0.05 -18.74
CA LYS A 141 -14.17 -1.15 -19.12
C LYS A 141 -12.73 -0.97 -18.59
N SER A 142 -12.49 0.11 -17.87
CA SER A 142 -11.16 0.48 -17.40
C SER A 142 -11.01 0.15 -15.92
N GLN A 143 -9.82 -0.33 -15.55
CA GLN A 143 -9.43 -0.56 -14.17
C GLN A 143 -8.37 0.49 -13.79
N PHE A 144 -8.50 1.04 -12.58
CA PHE A 144 -7.62 2.09 -12.08
C PHE A 144 -7.01 1.70 -10.74
N GLU A 145 -5.75 1.98 -10.60
CA GLU A 145 -4.98 1.80 -9.38
C GLU A 145 -4.15 3.04 -9.10
N SER A 146 -3.94 3.35 -7.83
CA SER A 146 -3.02 4.40 -7.38
C SER A 146 -1.87 3.80 -6.62
N ALA A 147 -0.65 4.23 -6.91
CA ALA A 147 0.51 3.88 -6.10
C ALA A 147 0.33 4.40 -4.66
N PRO A 148 0.86 3.70 -3.65
CA PRO A 148 0.87 4.20 -2.29
C PRO A 148 1.69 5.48 -2.16
N PHE A 149 1.26 6.39 -1.27
CA PHE A 149 1.89 7.70 -1.08
C PHE A 149 1.90 8.11 0.40
N LEU A 150 2.74 9.09 0.72
CA LEU A 150 2.88 9.64 2.06
C LEU A 150 2.27 11.04 2.13
N VAL A 151 1.60 11.32 3.25
CA VAL A 151 1.01 12.62 3.58
C VAL A 151 1.41 13.01 4.97
N GLU A 152 1.73 14.28 5.16
CA GLU A 152 2.07 14.85 6.46
C GLU A 152 0.94 15.76 6.97
N ILE A 153 0.62 15.66 8.24
CA ILE A 153 -0.29 16.56 8.96
C ILE A 153 0.49 17.18 10.11
N PRO A 154 0.61 18.51 10.18
CA PRO A 154 0.18 19.47 9.16
C PRO A 154 1.06 19.42 7.92
N SER A 155 0.50 19.78 6.77
CA SER A 155 1.23 19.95 5.51
C SER A 155 1.52 21.42 5.25
N LEU A 156 2.62 21.72 4.57
CA LEU A 156 2.94 23.06 4.11
C LEU A 156 2.44 23.22 2.67
N VAL A 157 1.39 24.01 2.47
CA VAL A 157 0.80 24.30 1.16
C VAL A 157 0.91 25.78 0.89
N ASP A 158 1.59 26.19 -0.16
CA ASP A 158 1.81 27.59 -0.55
C ASP A 158 2.27 28.50 0.60
N GLY A 159 3.14 27.97 1.47
CA GLY A 159 3.67 28.67 2.64
C GLY A 159 2.73 28.73 3.86
N SER A 160 1.53 28.15 3.76
CA SER A 160 0.57 28.05 4.85
C SER A 160 0.57 26.65 5.46
N VAL A 161 0.39 26.61 6.79
CA VAL A 161 0.30 25.36 7.56
C VAL A 161 -1.13 24.83 7.52
N GLU A 162 -1.35 23.74 6.79
CA GLU A 162 -2.67 23.16 6.57
C GLU A 162 -2.83 21.85 7.35
N TYR A 163 -3.90 21.78 8.17
CA TYR A 163 -4.28 20.57 8.89
C TYR A 163 -5.31 19.73 8.15
N ASN A 164 -6.06 20.36 7.22
CA ASN A 164 -7.05 19.68 6.38
C ASN A 164 -6.52 19.61 4.95
N VAL A 165 -5.91 18.49 4.63
CA VAL A 165 -5.20 18.31 3.35
C VAL A 165 -6.12 17.65 2.34
N THR A 166 -6.21 18.20 1.12
CA THR A 166 -6.89 17.56 -0.01
C THR A 166 -5.87 17.04 -1.02
N ILE A 167 -6.04 15.80 -1.45
CA ILE A 167 -5.11 15.10 -2.32
C ILE A 167 -5.85 14.50 -3.49
N GLU A 168 -5.26 14.62 -4.67
CA GLU A 168 -5.70 13.93 -5.89
C GLU A 168 -4.63 12.89 -6.28
N PRO A 169 -4.79 11.62 -5.84
CA PRO A 169 -3.85 10.57 -6.22
C PRO A 169 -3.90 10.33 -7.72
N LYS A 170 -2.73 10.10 -8.32
CA LYS A 170 -2.66 9.74 -9.73
C LYS A 170 -3.27 8.36 -9.95
N ALA A 171 -4.34 8.30 -10.74
CA ALA A 171 -4.94 7.05 -11.17
C ALA A 171 -4.19 6.52 -12.41
N GLU A 172 -3.65 5.32 -12.30
CA GLU A 172 -3.00 4.63 -13.42
C GLU A 172 -3.93 3.54 -13.96
N TRP A 173 -3.93 3.38 -15.28
CA TRP A 173 -4.66 2.30 -15.91
C TRP A 173 -3.99 0.97 -15.64
N VAL A 174 -4.72 0.07 -15.01
CA VAL A 174 -4.34 -1.33 -14.95
C VAL A 174 -4.87 -1.99 -16.21
N LYS A 175 -3.99 -2.42 -17.11
CA LYS A 175 -4.43 -3.25 -18.24
C LYS A 175 -5.00 -4.54 -17.66
N PRO A 176 -6.27 -4.91 -17.99
CA PRO A 176 -6.78 -6.22 -17.58
C PRO A 176 -5.78 -7.26 -18.06
N VAL A 177 -5.24 -8.04 -17.16
CA VAL A 177 -4.48 -9.23 -17.54
C VAL A 177 -5.48 -10.09 -18.28
N LYS A 178 -5.40 -10.15 -19.63
CA LYS A 178 -6.16 -11.13 -20.39
C LYS A 178 -5.88 -12.47 -19.70
N PRO A 179 -6.91 -13.19 -19.24
CA PRO A 179 -6.66 -14.51 -18.71
C PRO A 179 -5.83 -15.22 -19.77
N THR A 180 -4.61 -15.59 -19.41
CA THR A 180 -3.77 -16.42 -20.27
C THR A 180 -4.67 -17.58 -20.63
N PRO A 181 -5.02 -17.80 -21.91
CA PRO A 181 -5.88 -18.92 -22.25
C PRO A 181 -5.19 -20.11 -21.61
N SER A 182 -5.86 -20.73 -20.65
CA SER A 182 -5.39 -21.98 -20.07
C SER A 182 -5.03 -22.84 -21.26
N LYS A 183 -3.74 -23.18 -21.39
CA LYS A 183 -3.30 -24.09 -22.47
C LYS A 183 -4.36 -25.18 -22.49
N PRO A 184 -5.06 -25.38 -23.62
CA PRO A 184 -6.06 -26.43 -23.66
C PRO A 184 -5.34 -27.63 -23.08
N HIS A 185 -5.89 -28.20 -22.03
CA HIS A 185 -5.47 -29.49 -21.53
C HIS A 185 -5.58 -30.36 -22.78
N LYS A 186 -4.44 -30.58 -23.45
CA LYS A 186 -4.40 -31.63 -24.45
C LYS A 186 -4.89 -32.85 -23.67
N PRO A 187 -6.04 -33.44 -24.01
CA PRO A 187 -6.38 -34.69 -23.40
C PRO A 187 -5.12 -35.52 -23.60
N HIS A 188 -4.55 -36.03 -22.54
CA HIS A 188 -3.56 -37.08 -22.65
C HIS A 188 -4.24 -38.15 -23.45
N VAL A 189 -4.07 -38.11 -24.79
CA VAL A 189 -4.37 -39.22 -25.65
C VAL A 189 -3.36 -40.25 -25.15
N LYS A 190 -3.84 -41.14 -24.29
CA LYS A 190 -3.19 -42.40 -24.00
C LYS A 190 -3.11 -43.08 -25.35
N THR A 191 -2.06 -42.84 -26.12
CA THR A 191 -1.67 -43.71 -27.21
C THR A 191 -1.32 -45.00 -26.51
N GLY A 192 -2.34 -45.87 -26.46
CA GLY A 192 -2.22 -47.18 -25.83
C GLY A 192 -1.20 -47.99 -26.59
N ASP A 193 -0.02 -47.98 -26.10
CA ASP A 193 0.88 -49.11 -26.20
C ASP A 193 1.03 -49.68 -24.79
N ASP A 194 -0.06 -50.28 -24.30
CA ASP A 194 -0.07 -51.11 -23.10
C ASP A 194 0.58 -52.50 -23.40
N THR A 195 1.46 -52.55 -24.40
CA THR A 195 2.25 -53.75 -24.67
C THR A 195 3.21 -53.94 -23.52
N ASN A 196 2.82 -54.84 -22.64
CA ASN A 196 3.62 -55.18 -21.46
C ASN A 196 4.88 -55.93 -21.97
N ILE A 197 5.92 -55.17 -22.29
CA ILE A 197 7.20 -55.67 -22.84
C ILE A 197 7.72 -56.86 -22.02
N SER A 198 7.46 -56.87 -20.72
CA SER A 198 7.87 -57.95 -19.81
C SER A 198 7.26 -59.30 -20.19
N VAL A 199 6.04 -59.36 -20.72
CA VAL A 199 5.40 -60.60 -21.14
C VAL A 199 6.15 -61.21 -22.33
N TRP A 200 6.54 -60.40 -23.30
CA TRP A 200 7.29 -60.86 -24.49
C TRP A 200 8.73 -61.26 -24.15
N VAL A 201 9.35 -60.59 -23.17
CA VAL A 201 10.68 -60.97 -22.68
C VAL A 201 10.65 -62.33 -21.97
N ILE A 202 9.63 -62.57 -21.14
CA ILE A 202 9.46 -63.86 -20.43
C ILE A 202 9.24 -64.96 -21.46
N ALA A 203 8.35 -64.78 -22.45
CA ALA A 203 8.10 -65.77 -23.51
C ALA A 203 9.37 -66.06 -24.32
N ALA A 204 10.21 -65.09 -24.60
CA ALA A 204 11.48 -65.29 -25.30
C ALA A 204 12.48 -66.15 -24.46
N ILE A 205 12.54 -65.87 -23.14
CA ILE A 205 13.41 -66.67 -22.25
C ILE A 205 12.94 -68.08 -22.11
N GLU A 206 11.63 -68.32 -21.98
CA GLU A 206 11.08 -69.67 -21.92
C GLU A 206 11.34 -70.50 -23.24
N SER A 207 11.18 -69.83 -24.37
CA SER A 207 11.46 -70.51 -25.67
C SER A 207 12.94 -70.88 -25.81
N LEU A 208 13.84 -70.02 -25.31
CA LEU A 208 15.28 -70.27 -25.30
C LEU A 208 15.64 -71.48 -24.39
N CYS A 209 15.05 -71.55 -23.21
CA CYS A 209 15.23 -72.64 -22.26
C CYS A 209 14.76 -73.98 -22.85
N ILE A 210 13.60 -74.02 -23.52
CA ILE A 210 13.08 -75.22 -24.19
C ILE A 210 14.04 -75.66 -25.30
N MET A 211 14.55 -74.72 -26.08
CA MET A 211 15.48 -75.03 -27.16
C MET A 211 16.79 -75.66 -26.64
N ILE A 212 17.33 -75.14 -25.53
CA ILE A 212 18.52 -75.65 -24.85
C ILE A 212 18.26 -77.10 -24.35
N LEU A 213 17.10 -77.32 -23.71
CA LEU A 213 16.74 -78.62 -23.19
C LEU A 213 16.59 -79.70 -24.35
N LEU A 214 15.96 -79.29 -25.44
CA LEU A 214 15.83 -80.16 -26.59
C LEU A 214 17.19 -80.53 -27.27
N TYR A 215 18.08 -79.51 -27.32
CA TYR A 215 19.42 -79.68 -27.83
C TYR A 215 20.25 -80.65 -26.93
N LYS A 216 20.15 -80.51 -25.63
CA LYS A 216 20.85 -81.38 -24.66
C LYS A 216 20.33 -82.80 -24.73
N ASN A 217 19.00 -83.04 -24.80
CA ASN A 217 18.41 -84.33 -24.94
C ASN A 217 18.81 -85.01 -26.23
N LYS A 218 18.99 -84.29 -27.33
CA LYS A 218 19.48 -84.79 -28.56
C LYS A 218 20.98 -85.14 -28.51
N ALA A 219 21.77 -84.46 -27.77
CA ALA A 219 23.21 -84.72 -27.55
C ALA A 219 23.43 -85.96 -26.70
N ASP A 220 22.55 -86.20 -25.70
CA ASP A 220 22.63 -87.39 -24.82
C ASP A 220 22.06 -88.69 -25.47
N SER A 221 21.46 -88.59 -26.65
CA SER A 221 20.88 -89.74 -27.40
C SER A 221 21.70 -90.18 -28.62
N LEU A 222 22.90 -89.67 -28.81
CA LEU A 222 23.90 -90.04 -29.80
C LEU A 222 25.11 -90.69 -29.14
#